data_c7ff14ccca248ffeb0b1b2497f240ad8
#
_entry.id   c7ff14ccca248ffeb0b1b2497f240ad8
#
_cell.length_a   1.000
_cell.length_b   1.000
_cell.length_c   1.000
_cell.angle_alpha   90.00
_cell.angle_beta   90.00
_cell.angle_gamma   90.00
#
_symmetry.space_group_name_H-M   'P 1'
#
loop_
_entity.id
_entity.type
_entity.pdbx_description
1 polymer ?
#
loop_
_entity_poly.entity_id
_entity_poly.type
_entity_poly.pdbx_seq_one_letter_code
_entity_poly.pdbx_strand_id
1 'polypeptide(L)'
;MVSSPKKDSVFGSLCRTLLIICLVFYFGFIYLSNQYPNCPASDVFSPFLKRAPLSSASDIADATETVVSPTNLSHLVFGLVGSEKAWHHRKAYIESWWRPNVTRGLLFLDNPPTPGLLPWSQASPSYRISDDLTKFLNKTDVTPQRIIHAIMEVYREDHDDMRWLVMGDDDSILFLDNIVDVLAQYDHTKYYYFGGHSEFILSNYWFSFSQGFGGAGFILSYPLAKALAADMENCLRRYRHLDAADLTTMACIADIGVSLTALKGIHQIDLRGDISGFLSSHPNSPLLSLHHFDMVAPIFPSKDRAESTRHLMKAAAVDQSRMLQQTVCYHRQSNWIQVYSPARKRFEMDRSECCEVVGVDGSQAVVRFRECAADEIIA
;
A
#
# COMPACT_ATOMS: atom_id res chain seq x y z
N MET A 1 -49.49 27.26 -58.19
CA MET A 1 -48.49 27.87 -57.32
C MET A 1 -48.86 27.59 -55.88
N VAL A 2 -48.27 26.63 -55.26
CA VAL A 2 -48.48 26.29 -53.83
C VAL A 2 -47.22 26.69 -53.11
N SER A 3 -47.29 27.64 -52.19
CA SER A 3 -46.17 28.12 -51.40
C SER A 3 -45.82 27.15 -50.31
N SER A 4 -44.54 26.69 -50.27
CA SER A 4 -43.98 25.91 -49.22
C SER A 4 -43.84 26.72 -47.94
N PRO A 5 -44.17 26.20 -46.75
CA PRO A 5 -44.00 26.93 -45.48
C PRO A 5 -42.51 26.88 -45.04
N LYS A 6 -42.03 28.04 -44.59
CA LYS A 6 -40.66 28.27 -44.07
C LYS A 6 -40.38 27.40 -42.86
N LYS A 7 -39.61 26.33 -43.05
CA LYS A 7 -39.05 25.47 -41.96
C LYS A 7 -37.92 26.13 -41.13
N ASP A 8 -37.35 27.23 -41.61
CA ASP A 8 -36.15 27.86 -41.02
C ASP A 8 -36.41 28.69 -39.76
N SER A 9 -37.67 29.07 -39.50
CA SER A 9 -38.01 29.93 -38.36
C SER A 9 -38.18 29.17 -37.04
N VAL A 10 -38.62 27.90 -37.09
CA VAL A 10 -38.86 27.09 -35.90
C VAL A 10 -37.57 26.58 -35.30
N PHE A 11 -36.64 26.16 -36.15
CA PHE A 11 -35.31 25.64 -35.71
C PHE A 11 -34.49 26.77 -35.08
N GLY A 12 -34.51 27.98 -35.66
CA GLY A 12 -33.81 29.14 -35.06
C GLY A 12 -34.40 29.58 -33.72
N SER A 13 -35.74 29.46 -33.56
CA SER A 13 -36.40 29.76 -32.28
C SER A 13 -36.02 28.71 -31.21
N LEU A 14 -35.99 27.42 -31.55
CA LEU A 14 -35.64 26.33 -30.63
C LEU A 14 -34.19 26.46 -30.14
N CYS A 15 -33.24 26.74 -31.05
CA CYS A 15 -31.85 26.98 -30.70
C CYS A 15 -31.68 28.18 -29.76
N ARG A 16 -32.40 29.29 -30.01
CA ARG A 16 -32.34 30.46 -29.10
C ARG A 16 -32.90 30.13 -27.72
N THR A 17 -34.00 29.40 -27.65
CA THR A 17 -34.61 29.02 -26.37
C THR A 17 -33.66 28.10 -25.57
N LEU A 18 -33.05 27.12 -26.21
CA LEU A 18 -32.05 26.24 -25.58
C LEU A 18 -30.83 27.02 -25.08
N LEU A 19 -30.35 27.97 -25.86
CA LEU A 19 -29.20 28.80 -25.48
C LEU A 19 -29.53 29.69 -24.27
N ILE A 20 -30.72 30.25 -24.19
CA ILE A 20 -31.17 31.02 -23.03
C ILE A 20 -31.28 30.12 -21.79
N ILE A 21 -31.83 28.92 -21.93
CA ILE A 21 -31.93 27.96 -20.82
C ILE A 21 -30.53 27.59 -20.31
N CYS A 22 -29.58 27.26 -21.20
CA CYS A 22 -28.21 26.99 -20.84
C CYS A 22 -27.54 28.16 -20.11
N LEU A 23 -27.75 29.39 -20.58
CA LEU A 23 -27.22 30.57 -19.91
C LEU A 23 -27.82 30.80 -18.53
N VAL A 24 -29.12 30.58 -18.37
CA VAL A 24 -29.76 30.67 -17.03
C VAL A 24 -29.20 29.65 -16.06
N PHE A 25 -29.02 28.39 -16.51
CA PHE A 25 -28.40 27.36 -15.67
C PHE A 25 -26.94 27.69 -15.37
N TYR A 26 -26.18 28.19 -16.33
CA TYR A 26 -24.78 28.56 -16.14
C TYR A 26 -24.65 29.72 -15.14
N PHE A 27 -25.42 30.79 -15.28
CA PHE A 27 -25.40 31.91 -14.33
C PHE A 27 -25.97 31.52 -12.96
N GLY A 28 -26.99 30.65 -12.92
CA GLY A 28 -27.51 30.08 -11.69
C GLY A 28 -26.46 29.28 -10.95
N PHE A 29 -25.68 28.45 -11.66
CA PHE A 29 -24.57 27.69 -11.10
C PHE A 29 -23.46 28.60 -10.54
N ILE A 30 -23.05 29.64 -11.31
CA ILE A 30 -22.07 30.62 -10.81
C ILE A 30 -22.59 31.36 -9.59
N TYR A 31 -23.87 31.78 -9.59
CA TYR A 31 -24.48 32.48 -8.46
C TYR A 31 -24.49 31.58 -7.20
N LEU A 32 -24.90 30.33 -7.34
CA LEU A 32 -24.89 29.36 -6.25
C LEU A 32 -23.47 29.05 -5.79
N SER A 33 -22.51 28.91 -6.71
CA SER A 33 -21.08 28.68 -6.36
C SER A 33 -20.47 29.88 -5.64
N ASN A 34 -20.89 31.11 -5.95
CA ASN A 34 -20.43 32.30 -5.24
C ASN A 34 -21.13 32.55 -3.89
N GLN A 35 -22.26 31.91 -3.64
CA GLN A 35 -22.95 31.99 -2.35
C GLN A 35 -22.34 31.04 -1.30
N TYR A 36 -21.44 30.10 -1.72
CA TYR A 36 -20.63 29.32 -0.82
C TYR A 36 -19.17 29.84 -0.86
N PRO A 37 -18.85 30.94 -0.14
CA PRO A 37 -17.48 31.37 -0.03
C PRO A 37 -16.75 30.28 0.71
N ASN A 38 -15.73 29.68 0.04
CA ASN A 38 -14.68 28.85 0.56
C ASN A 38 -14.90 28.38 2.00
N CYS A 39 -15.54 27.25 2.20
CA CYS A 39 -15.35 26.54 3.47
C CYS A 39 -13.86 26.14 3.53
N PRO A 40 -13.04 26.74 4.38
CA PRO A 40 -11.72 26.18 4.65
C PRO A 40 -11.98 24.78 5.20
N ALA A 41 -11.30 23.79 4.64
CA ALA A 41 -11.45 22.38 4.99
C ALA A 41 -11.14 22.08 6.47
N SER A 42 -10.76 23.08 7.26
CA SER A 42 -10.48 23.03 8.69
C SER A 42 -11.71 23.16 9.59
N ASP A 43 -12.84 23.69 9.13
CA ASP A 43 -13.94 24.01 10.04
C ASP A 43 -15.09 22.99 10.07
N VAL A 44 -15.11 22.00 9.16
CA VAL A 44 -16.15 20.97 9.14
C VAL A 44 -15.98 19.95 10.28
N PHE A 45 -14.78 19.81 10.86
CA PHE A 45 -14.51 18.90 11.98
C PHE A 45 -14.44 19.59 13.34
N SER A 46 -14.59 20.91 13.42
CA SER A 46 -14.50 21.70 14.65
C SER A 46 -15.61 21.46 15.71
N PRO A 47 -16.84 21.01 15.40
CA PRO A 47 -17.84 20.79 16.44
C PRO A 47 -17.57 19.57 17.34
N PHE A 48 -16.75 18.62 16.91
CA PHE A 48 -16.46 17.40 17.69
C PHE A 48 -15.23 17.54 18.59
N LEU A 49 -14.48 18.63 18.51
CA LEU A 49 -13.28 18.89 19.30
C LEU A 49 -13.46 20.03 20.32
N LYS A 50 -14.68 20.30 20.78
CA LYS A 50 -14.85 21.13 21.98
C LYS A 50 -14.34 20.34 23.17
N ARG A 51 -13.06 20.54 23.46
CA ARG A 51 -12.43 20.15 24.71
C ARG A 51 -13.28 20.72 25.86
N ALA A 52 -13.83 19.85 26.70
CA ALA A 52 -14.43 20.27 27.94
C ALA A 52 -13.40 21.10 28.74
N PRO A 53 -13.79 22.18 29.44
CA PRO A 53 -12.84 22.92 30.25
C PRO A 53 -12.26 21.97 31.28
N LEU A 54 -10.93 21.94 31.41
CA LEU A 54 -10.24 21.23 32.47
C LEU A 54 -10.78 21.78 33.81
N SER A 55 -11.47 20.95 34.56
CA SER A 55 -11.68 21.15 36.00
C SER A 55 -10.32 21.11 36.69
N SER A 56 -10.18 21.96 37.71
CA SER A 56 -8.96 22.22 38.45
C SER A 56 -8.19 20.94 38.84
N ALA A 57 -6.87 21.03 38.80
CA ALA A 57 -5.88 19.99 39.04
C ALA A 57 -5.79 19.52 40.51
N SER A 58 -6.88 19.03 41.09
CA SER A 58 -6.86 18.49 42.48
C SER A 58 -7.44 17.08 42.64
N ASP A 59 -8.02 16.45 41.58
CA ASP A 59 -8.66 15.13 41.68
C ASP A 59 -8.12 14.07 40.75
N ILE A 60 -6.86 14.19 40.26
CA ILE A 60 -6.19 13.14 39.51
C ILE A 60 -5.03 12.58 40.34
N ALA A 61 -5.39 11.92 41.41
CA ALA A 61 -4.51 10.96 42.08
C ALA A 61 -5.09 9.57 41.77
N ASP A 62 -4.27 8.77 41.06
CA ASP A 62 -4.44 7.31 40.84
C ASP A 62 -5.18 6.83 39.59
N ALA A 63 -4.83 7.39 38.45
CA ALA A 63 -4.86 6.60 37.22
C ALA A 63 -3.39 6.29 36.87
N THR A 64 -2.94 5.07 37.15
CA THR A 64 -1.72 4.52 36.61
C THR A 64 -1.90 4.55 35.08
N GLU A 65 -1.37 5.59 34.39
CA GLU A 65 -1.14 5.54 32.96
C GLU A 65 -0.27 4.30 32.71
N THR A 66 -0.88 3.24 32.26
CA THR A 66 -0.14 2.14 31.65
C THR A 66 0.58 2.73 30.44
N VAL A 67 1.86 3.06 30.61
CA VAL A 67 2.71 3.51 29.51
C VAL A 67 2.76 2.34 28.53
N VAL A 68 1.90 2.40 27.51
CA VAL A 68 1.89 1.40 26.44
C VAL A 68 3.22 1.51 25.75
N SER A 69 4.01 0.43 25.76
CA SER A 69 5.30 0.40 25.08
C SER A 69 5.13 0.76 23.60
N PRO A 70 6.10 1.46 22.97
CA PRO A 70 6.04 1.75 21.53
C PRO A 70 5.84 0.48 20.71
N THR A 71 5.13 0.58 19.59
CA THR A 71 5.03 -0.52 18.61
C THR A 71 6.42 -0.85 18.09
N ASN A 72 6.76 -2.13 18.05
CA ASN A 72 7.99 -2.66 17.47
C ASN A 72 7.68 -3.92 16.66
N LEU A 73 8.69 -4.52 16.03
CA LEU A 73 8.50 -5.64 15.11
C LEU A 73 7.88 -6.88 15.78
N SER A 74 8.08 -7.10 17.09
CA SER A 74 7.50 -8.25 17.80
C SER A 74 5.98 -8.15 17.94
N HIS A 75 5.41 -6.96 17.81
CA HIS A 75 3.97 -6.71 17.84
C HIS A 75 3.28 -6.92 16.49
N LEU A 76 4.04 -7.20 15.43
CA LEU A 76 3.54 -7.47 14.09
C LEU A 76 3.56 -8.97 13.83
N VAL A 77 2.44 -9.51 13.35
CA VAL A 77 2.34 -10.90 12.88
C VAL A 77 2.05 -10.88 11.38
N PHE A 78 2.80 -11.66 10.62
CA PHE A 78 2.71 -11.70 9.17
C PHE A 78 1.99 -12.94 8.69
N GLY A 79 0.96 -12.75 7.86
CA GLY A 79 0.26 -13.81 7.15
C GLY A 79 0.54 -13.69 5.65
N LEU A 80 1.38 -14.57 5.13
CA LEU A 80 1.66 -14.62 3.70
C LEU A 80 0.85 -15.74 3.06
N VAL A 81 0.25 -15.47 1.91
CA VAL A 81 -0.51 -16.47 1.18
C VAL A 81 0.19 -16.77 -0.13
N GLY A 82 0.46 -18.04 -0.38
CA GLY A 82 1.20 -18.45 -1.56
C GLY A 82 0.66 -19.73 -2.18
N SER A 83 1.21 -20.05 -3.33
CA SER A 83 1.01 -21.32 -4.01
C SER A 83 2.30 -22.13 -3.98
N GLU A 84 2.19 -23.43 -3.66
CA GLU A 84 3.33 -24.35 -3.71
C GLU A 84 4.05 -24.26 -5.06
N LYS A 85 3.28 -24.20 -6.14
CA LYS A 85 3.81 -24.09 -7.49
C LYS A 85 4.55 -22.77 -7.73
N ALA A 86 4.03 -21.64 -7.25
CA ALA A 86 4.65 -20.34 -7.42
C ALA A 86 5.88 -20.19 -6.53
N TRP A 87 5.90 -20.79 -5.35
CA TRP A 87 6.96 -20.68 -4.37
C TRP A 87 8.35 -21.03 -4.91
N HIS A 88 8.45 -21.96 -5.87
CA HIS A 88 9.73 -22.27 -6.52
C HIS A 88 10.42 -21.03 -7.12
N HIS A 89 9.62 -20.06 -7.59
CA HIS A 89 10.13 -18.85 -8.25
C HIS A 89 10.06 -17.62 -7.33
N ARG A 90 9.07 -17.58 -6.43
CA ARG A 90 8.75 -16.39 -5.63
C ARG A 90 9.43 -16.33 -4.29
N LYS A 91 9.90 -17.46 -3.74
CA LYS A 91 10.57 -17.48 -2.43
C LYS A 91 11.68 -16.43 -2.28
N ALA A 92 12.40 -16.12 -3.35
CA ALA A 92 13.49 -15.16 -3.33
C ALA A 92 13.01 -13.73 -3.00
N TYR A 93 11.77 -13.37 -3.32
CA TYR A 93 11.17 -12.08 -2.94
C TYR A 93 10.96 -12.02 -1.44
N ILE A 94 10.36 -13.05 -0.87
CA ILE A 94 10.10 -13.13 0.58
C ILE A 94 11.40 -13.25 1.38
N GLU A 95 12.30 -14.13 0.98
CA GLU A 95 13.61 -14.32 1.64
C GLU A 95 14.49 -13.07 1.60
N SER A 96 14.21 -12.12 0.70
CA SER A 96 14.98 -10.88 0.58
C SER A 96 14.73 -9.89 1.73
N TRP A 97 13.59 -9.96 2.40
CA TRP A 97 13.20 -9.06 3.48
C TRP A 97 12.83 -9.80 4.79
N TRP A 98 12.48 -11.09 4.72
CA TRP A 98 12.16 -11.87 5.90
C TRP A 98 13.38 -12.01 6.82
N ARG A 99 13.20 -11.77 8.11
CA ARG A 99 14.27 -11.89 9.13
C ARG A 99 14.03 -13.14 9.97
N PRO A 100 14.71 -14.26 9.69
CA PRO A 100 14.54 -15.51 10.43
C PRO A 100 14.73 -15.30 11.94
N ASN A 101 13.89 -15.95 12.74
CA ASN A 101 13.86 -15.85 14.22
C ASN A 101 13.54 -14.43 14.78
N VAL A 102 13.24 -13.45 13.94
CA VAL A 102 12.88 -12.09 14.34
C VAL A 102 11.48 -11.74 13.86
N THR A 103 11.18 -12.01 12.59
CA THR A 103 9.85 -11.77 12.01
C THR A 103 8.90 -12.90 12.44
N ARG A 104 7.75 -12.54 13.01
CA ARG A 104 6.70 -13.50 13.43
C ARG A 104 5.70 -13.67 12.28
N GLY A 105 5.35 -14.91 11.97
CA GLY A 105 4.30 -15.17 10.98
C GLY A 105 4.51 -16.47 10.24
N LEU A 106 3.62 -16.71 9.28
CA LEU A 106 3.49 -17.95 8.54
C LEU A 106 3.22 -17.71 7.06
N LEU A 107 3.65 -18.65 6.24
CA LEU A 107 3.26 -18.79 4.86
C LEU A 107 2.18 -19.87 4.73
N PHE A 108 1.03 -19.52 4.18
CA PHE A 108 -0.06 -20.44 3.91
C PHE A 108 -0.01 -20.90 2.45
N LEU A 109 0.27 -22.19 2.24
CA LEU A 109 0.33 -22.81 0.91
C LEU A 109 -0.97 -23.53 0.58
N ASP A 110 -1.30 -23.58 -0.71
CA ASP A 110 -2.43 -24.33 -1.24
C ASP A 110 -2.22 -25.85 -1.20
N ASN A 111 -0.97 -26.30 -1.32
CA ASN A 111 -0.57 -27.70 -1.33
C ASN A 111 0.70 -27.94 -0.51
N PRO A 112 0.93 -29.18 -0.04
CA PRO A 112 2.19 -29.54 0.60
C PRO A 112 3.38 -29.32 -0.32
N PRO A 113 4.55 -28.88 0.22
CA PRO A 113 5.76 -28.69 -0.56
C PRO A 113 6.19 -29.97 -1.27
N THR A 114 6.50 -29.85 -2.55
CA THR A 114 7.10 -30.95 -3.33
C THR A 114 8.53 -31.24 -2.87
N PRO A 115 9.11 -32.43 -3.20
CA PRO A 115 10.48 -32.77 -2.86
C PRO A 115 11.53 -31.75 -3.29
N GLY A 116 11.27 -30.97 -4.37
CA GLY A 116 12.16 -29.93 -4.85
C GLY A 116 12.23 -28.68 -3.94
N LEU A 117 11.28 -28.52 -3.01
CA LEU A 117 11.27 -27.47 -2.00
C LEU A 117 11.79 -27.94 -0.63
N LEU A 118 12.10 -29.22 -0.51
CA LEU A 118 12.59 -29.81 0.72
C LEU A 118 14.11 -30.11 0.65
N PRO A 119 14.87 -29.94 1.74
CA PRO A 119 14.41 -29.44 3.03
C PRO A 119 13.96 -27.98 2.94
N TRP A 120 12.96 -27.60 3.75
CA TRP A 120 12.45 -26.24 3.76
C TRP A 120 13.53 -25.24 4.15
N SER A 121 13.63 -24.13 3.42
CA SER A 121 14.65 -23.10 3.63
C SER A 121 14.50 -22.44 5.00
N GLN A 122 15.57 -22.33 5.76
CA GLN A 122 15.58 -21.60 7.04
C GLN A 122 15.48 -20.07 6.84
N ALA A 123 15.75 -19.57 5.64
CA ALA A 123 15.56 -18.16 5.29
C ALA A 123 14.09 -17.83 5.00
N SER A 124 13.26 -18.84 4.74
CA SER A 124 11.83 -18.68 4.48
C SER A 124 11.03 -18.69 5.79
N PRO A 125 9.84 -18.03 5.81
CA PRO A 125 8.89 -18.22 6.91
C PRO A 125 8.49 -19.69 7.04
N SER A 126 8.13 -20.12 8.23
CA SER A 126 7.49 -21.43 8.43
C SER A 126 6.18 -21.49 7.64
N TYR A 127 5.81 -22.68 7.15
CA TYR A 127 4.58 -22.81 6.35
C TYR A 127 3.49 -23.61 7.07
N ARG A 128 2.27 -23.39 6.63
CA ARG A 128 1.07 -24.20 6.90
C ARG A 128 0.35 -24.49 5.58
N ILE A 129 -0.43 -25.52 5.56
CA ILE A 129 -1.35 -25.77 4.45
C ILE A 129 -2.68 -25.13 4.81
N SER A 130 -3.21 -24.29 3.90
CA SER A 130 -4.50 -23.62 4.08
C SER A 130 -5.64 -24.64 4.22
N ASP A 131 -6.65 -24.26 4.97
CA ASP A 131 -7.88 -25.05 5.13
C ASP A 131 -8.57 -25.28 3.78
N ASP A 132 -9.16 -26.47 3.58
CA ASP A 132 -9.95 -26.77 2.39
C ASP A 132 -11.37 -26.15 2.51
N LEU A 133 -11.60 -25.10 1.76
CA LEU A 133 -12.87 -24.39 1.70
C LEU A 133 -13.84 -24.91 0.63
N THR A 134 -13.45 -25.89 -0.19
CA THR A 134 -14.24 -26.36 -1.35
C THR A 134 -15.61 -26.89 -0.92
N LYS A 135 -15.64 -27.76 0.08
CA LYS A 135 -16.89 -28.30 0.64
C LYS A 135 -17.69 -27.25 1.41
N PHE A 136 -16.98 -26.40 2.17
CA PHE A 136 -17.58 -25.35 2.99
C PHE A 136 -18.34 -24.33 2.14
N LEU A 137 -17.77 -23.91 1.01
CA LEU A 137 -18.37 -22.93 0.11
C LEU A 137 -19.16 -23.55 -1.04
N ASN A 138 -19.11 -24.87 -1.21
CA ASN A 138 -19.66 -25.58 -2.37
C ASN A 138 -19.17 -24.94 -3.68
N LYS A 139 -17.85 -24.80 -3.82
CA LYS A 139 -17.17 -24.13 -4.93
C LYS A 139 -15.87 -24.87 -5.24
N THR A 140 -15.55 -25.03 -6.52
CA THR A 140 -14.32 -25.74 -6.97
C THR A 140 -13.07 -24.86 -6.89
N ASP A 141 -13.19 -23.60 -7.29
CA ASP A 141 -12.12 -22.62 -7.14
C ASP A 141 -12.42 -21.73 -5.94
N VAL A 142 -11.61 -21.90 -4.90
CA VAL A 142 -11.70 -21.16 -3.63
C VAL A 142 -10.45 -20.31 -3.40
N THR A 143 -9.63 -20.10 -4.42
CA THR A 143 -8.38 -19.33 -4.31
C THR A 143 -8.61 -17.93 -3.72
N PRO A 144 -9.57 -17.13 -4.20
CA PRO A 144 -9.84 -15.82 -3.62
C PRO A 144 -10.27 -15.89 -2.15
N GLN A 145 -11.12 -16.89 -1.80
CA GLN A 145 -11.61 -17.05 -0.45
C GLN A 145 -10.53 -17.57 0.51
N ARG A 146 -9.59 -18.38 0.00
CA ARG A 146 -8.43 -18.86 0.76
C ARG A 146 -7.55 -17.69 1.24
N ILE A 147 -7.33 -16.71 0.38
CA ILE A 147 -6.52 -15.54 0.71
C ILE A 147 -7.11 -14.76 1.89
N ILE A 148 -8.41 -14.51 1.87
CA ILE A 148 -9.05 -13.82 3.00
C ILE A 148 -9.19 -14.72 4.24
N HIS A 149 -9.47 -16.01 4.05
CA HIS A 149 -9.59 -16.98 5.15
C HIS A 149 -8.28 -17.08 5.95
N ALA A 150 -7.14 -16.86 5.32
CA ALA A 150 -5.84 -16.85 5.97
C ALA A 150 -5.75 -15.84 7.13
N ILE A 151 -6.55 -14.76 7.16
CA ILE A 151 -6.66 -13.86 8.31
C ILE A 151 -7.06 -14.64 9.58
N MET A 152 -8.07 -15.52 9.46
CA MET A 152 -8.50 -16.36 10.58
C MET A 152 -7.46 -17.44 10.90
N GLU A 153 -6.82 -18.02 9.89
CA GLU A 153 -5.79 -19.05 10.09
C GLU A 153 -4.58 -18.48 10.84
N VAL A 154 -4.08 -17.27 10.45
CA VAL A 154 -3.02 -16.59 11.20
C VAL A 154 -3.46 -16.28 12.62
N TYR A 155 -4.67 -15.74 12.79
CA TYR A 155 -5.19 -15.40 14.11
C TYR A 155 -5.27 -16.62 15.04
N ARG A 156 -5.56 -17.81 14.49
CA ARG A 156 -5.57 -19.07 15.27
C ARG A 156 -4.18 -19.54 15.70
N GLU A 157 -3.16 -19.29 14.86
CA GLU A 157 -1.81 -19.79 15.08
C GLU A 157 -0.98 -18.87 15.99
N ASP A 158 -1.11 -17.56 15.83
CA ASP A 158 -0.30 -16.59 16.58
C ASP A 158 -1.03 -15.25 16.74
N HIS A 159 -1.46 -14.95 17.95
CA HIS A 159 -2.09 -13.66 18.27
C HIS A 159 -1.65 -13.08 19.63
N ASP A 160 -0.75 -13.73 20.33
CA ASP A 160 -0.23 -13.27 21.61
C ASP A 160 0.57 -11.98 21.41
N ASP A 161 0.23 -10.93 22.16
CA ASP A 161 0.84 -9.59 22.07
C ASP A 161 0.85 -9.01 20.63
N MET A 162 -0.05 -9.50 19.76
CA MET A 162 -0.24 -8.95 18.43
C MET A 162 -0.95 -7.60 18.51
N ARG A 163 -0.37 -6.56 17.90
CA ARG A 163 -1.01 -5.27 17.70
C ARG A 163 -1.49 -5.10 16.27
N TRP A 164 -0.74 -5.68 15.34
CA TRP A 164 -0.99 -5.54 13.91
C TRP A 164 -0.81 -6.87 13.19
N LEU A 165 -1.79 -7.22 12.39
CA LEU A 165 -1.72 -8.32 11.43
C LEU A 165 -1.39 -7.74 10.06
N VAL A 166 -0.27 -8.16 9.48
CA VAL A 166 0.21 -7.76 8.15
C VAL A 166 0.00 -8.92 7.19
N MET A 167 -0.88 -8.74 6.23
CA MET A 167 -1.17 -9.74 5.20
C MET A 167 -0.47 -9.39 3.89
N GLY A 168 -0.08 -10.39 3.12
CA GLY A 168 0.52 -10.23 1.80
C GLY A 168 0.59 -11.54 1.03
N ASP A 169 1.09 -11.47 -0.19
CA ASP A 169 1.26 -12.62 -1.08
C ASP A 169 2.71 -13.12 -1.11
N ASP A 170 2.97 -14.23 -1.81
CA ASP A 170 4.30 -14.86 -1.91
C ASP A 170 5.31 -14.09 -2.78
N ASP A 171 4.92 -12.95 -3.36
CA ASP A 171 5.78 -11.99 -4.06
C ASP A 171 5.71 -10.55 -3.51
N SER A 172 5.09 -10.37 -2.34
CA SER A 172 5.11 -9.09 -1.63
C SER A 172 6.50 -8.79 -1.07
N ILE A 173 7.04 -7.62 -1.35
CA ILE A 173 8.29 -7.11 -0.76
C ILE A 173 7.92 -6.10 0.31
N LEU A 174 8.27 -6.36 1.58
CA LEU A 174 7.90 -5.52 2.71
C LEU A 174 9.13 -4.83 3.34
N PHE A 175 8.96 -3.58 3.72
CA PHE A 175 9.98 -2.76 4.38
C PHE A 175 9.65 -2.65 5.88
N LEU A 176 10.12 -3.63 6.64
CA LEU A 176 9.70 -3.91 8.01
C LEU A 176 9.90 -2.72 8.96
N ASP A 177 11.04 -2.04 8.88
CA ASP A 177 11.36 -0.95 9.79
C ASP A 177 10.47 0.26 9.50
N ASN A 178 10.22 0.58 8.22
CA ASN A 178 9.29 1.62 7.83
C ASN A 178 7.83 1.29 8.24
N ILE A 179 7.42 0.03 8.13
CA ILE A 179 6.09 -0.41 8.58
C ILE A 179 5.95 -0.18 10.09
N VAL A 180 6.94 -0.57 10.88
CA VAL A 180 6.96 -0.34 12.34
C VAL A 180 6.85 1.16 12.66
N ASP A 181 7.67 2.00 12.01
CA ASP A 181 7.70 3.44 12.25
C ASP A 181 6.38 4.12 11.91
N VAL A 182 5.73 3.69 10.83
CA VAL A 182 4.40 4.21 10.46
C VAL A 182 3.34 3.75 11.46
N LEU A 183 3.31 2.46 11.79
CA LEU A 183 2.31 1.89 12.69
C LEU A 183 2.46 2.37 14.14
N ALA A 184 3.66 2.75 14.56
CA ALA A 184 3.91 3.33 15.88
C ALA A 184 3.18 4.68 16.09
N GLN A 185 2.71 5.32 15.01
CA GLN A 185 1.97 6.58 15.07
C GLN A 185 0.45 6.37 15.28
N TYR A 186 -0.02 5.13 15.25
CA TYR A 186 -1.45 4.80 15.34
C TYR A 186 -1.79 4.04 16.62
N ASP A 187 -2.97 4.30 17.14
CA ASP A 187 -3.53 3.59 18.29
C ASP A 187 -4.05 2.21 17.87
N HIS A 188 -3.25 1.18 18.08
CA HIS A 188 -3.56 -0.20 17.69
C HIS A 188 -4.82 -0.78 18.39
N THR A 189 -5.37 -0.11 19.39
CA THR A 189 -6.60 -0.52 20.08
C THR A 189 -7.87 -0.10 19.32
N LYS A 190 -7.73 0.74 18.30
CA LYS A 190 -8.82 1.16 17.41
C LYS A 190 -8.90 0.23 16.18
N TYR A 191 -10.02 0.29 15.47
CA TYR A 191 -10.19 -0.44 14.23
C TYR A 191 -9.52 0.29 13.08
N TYR A 192 -8.49 -0.35 12.50
CA TYR A 192 -7.80 0.13 11.31
C TYR A 192 -7.67 -0.96 10.25
N TYR A 193 -8.03 -0.59 9.05
CA TYR A 193 -7.72 -1.30 7.82
C TYR A 193 -6.83 -0.42 6.95
N PHE A 194 -5.53 -0.71 6.91
CA PHE A 194 -4.58 -0.04 6.06
C PHE A 194 -4.32 -0.85 4.80
N GLY A 195 -4.14 -0.17 3.67
CA GLY A 195 -3.80 -0.77 2.39
C GLY A 195 -3.40 0.29 1.37
N GLY A 196 -3.03 -0.16 0.17
CA GLY A 196 -2.68 0.71 -0.96
C GLY A 196 -3.66 0.57 -2.11
N HIS A 197 -3.75 1.61 -2.93
CA HIS A 197 -4.38 1.54 -4.25
C HIS A 197 -3.38 1.00 -5.28
N SER A 198 -3.90 0.55 -6.41
CA SER A 198 -3.07 0.23 -7.56
C SER A 198 -2.60 1.51 -8.26
N GLU A 199 -1.36 1.54 -8.71
CA GLU A 199 -0.82 2.58 -9.59
C GLU A 199 -1.42 2.51 -11.00
N PHE A 200 -1.97 1.36 -11.38
CA PHE A 200 -2.78 1.24 -12.59
C PHE A 200 -4.22 1.66 -12.29
N ILE A 201 -4.57 2.88 -12.67
CA ILE A 201 -5.85 3.50 -12.33
C ILE A 201 -7.08 2.66 -12.72
N LEU A 202 -6.99 1.87 -13.80
CA LEU A 202 -8.10 1.01 -14.25
C LEU A 202 -8.34 -0.15 -13.28
N SER A 203 -7.34 -0.66 -12.58
CA SER A 203 -7.54 -1.67 -11.52
C SER A 203 -8.45 -1.11 -10.42
N ASN A 204 -8.18 0.12 -9.95
CA ASN A 204 -9.04 0.77 -8.96
C ASN A 204 -10.46 1.04 -9.48
N TYR A 205 -10.59 1.40 -10.76
CA TYR A 205 -11.89 1.65 -11.39
C TYR A 205 -12.71 0.36 -11.56
N TRP A 206 -12.08 -0.75 -11.97
CA TRP A 206 -12.76 -2.02 -12.18
C TRP A 206 -13.14 -2.74 -10.89
N PHE A 207 -12.34 -2.62 -9.85
CA PHE A 207 -12.59 -3.27 -8.57
C PHE A 207 -13.20 -2.29 -7.57
N SER A 208 -12.44 -1.41 -6.95
CA SER A 208 -12.96 -0.34 -6.08
C SER A 208 -11.82 0.57 -5.60
N PHE A 209 -12.12 1.87 -5.46
CA PHE A 209 -11.26 2.81 -4.71
C PHE A 209 -11.40 2.68 -3.19
N SER A 210 -12.31 1.83 -2.71
CA SER A 210 -12.50 1.58 -1.27
C SER A 210 -11.81 0.32 -0.78
N GLN A 211 -11.12 -0.42 -1.67
CA GLN A 211 -10.33 -1.59 -1.30
C GLN A 211 -8.83 -1.29 -1.26
N GLY A 212 -8.10 -1.97 -0.36
CA GLY A 212 -6.66 -2.15 -0.45
C GLY A 212 -6.34 -3.39 -1.26
N PHE A 213 -5.34 -3.32 -2.13
CA PHE A 213 -4.88 -4.46 -2.91
C PHE A 213 -4.01 -5.38 -2.04
N GLY A 214 -4.44 -6.64 -1.91
CA GLY A 214 -3.91 -7.60 -0.94
C GLY A 214 -2.46 -7.97 -1.17
N GLY A 215 -2.05 -8.13 -2.42
CA GLY A 215 -0.67 -8.45 -2.78
C GLY A 215 0.31 -7.32 -2.44
N ALA A 216 -0.13 -6.06 -2.50
CA ALA A 216 0.66 -4.94 -1.99
C ALA A 216 0.88 -5.00 -0.47
N GLY A 217 0.14 -5.86 0.20
CA GLY A 217 0.03 -5.93 1.63
C GLY A 217 -1.09 -5.04 2.18
N PHE A 218 -1.85 -5.59 3.11
CA PHE A 218 -2.77 -4.80 3.92
C PHE A 218 -2.53 -5.09 5.40
N ILE A 219 -2.90 -4.15 6.24
CA ILE A 219 -2.60 -4.22 7.66
C ILE A 219 -3.89 -4.00 8.45
N LEU A 220 -4.16 -4.91 9.37
CA LEU A 220 -5.30 -4.85 10.27
C LEU A 220 -4.82 -4.62 11.70
N SER A 221 -5.47 -3.72 12.41
CA SER A 221 -5.27 -3.65 13.87
C SER A 221 -5.80 -4.93 14.52
N TYR A 222 -5.23 -5.30 15.67
CA TYR A 222 -5.63 -6.48 16.43
C TYR A 222 -7.15 -6.60 16.64
N PRO A 223 -7.87 -5.56 17.13
CA PRO A 223 -9.30 -5.70 17.36
C PRO A 223 -10.09 -5.93 16.06
N LEU A 224 -9.67 -5.38 14.93
CA LEU A 224 -10.29 -5.64 13.64
C LEU A 224 -10.00 -7.06 13.14
N ALA A 225 -8.75 -7.52 13.23
CA ALA A 225 -8.37 -8.90 12.88
C ALA A 225 -9.17 -9.92 13.71
N LYS A 226 -9.31 -9.68 15.00
CA LYS A 226 -10.12 -10.50 15.92
C LYS A 226 -11.59 -10.53 15.52
N ALA A 227 -12.18 -9.39 15.19
CA ALA A 227 -13.58 -9.30 14.76
C ALA A 227 -13.82 -10.03 13.44
N LEU A 228 -12.91 -9.87 12.47
CA LEU A 228 -12.94 -10.60 11.19
C LEU A 228 -12.79 -12.11 11.39
N ALA A 229 -11.84 -12.55 12.20
CA ALA A 229 -11.62 -13.95 12.48
C ALA A 229 -12.87 -14.61 13.10
N ALA A 230 -13.59 -13.89 13.96
CA ALA A 230 -14.81 -14.40 14.62
C ALA A 230 -15.99 -14.56 13.64
N ASP A 231 -16.11 -13.75 12.59
CA ASP A 231 -17.21 -13.81 11.60
C ASP A 231 -16.77 -14.32 10.22
N MET A 232 -15.54 -14.78 10.07
CA MET A 232 -14.94 -15.11 8.77
C MET A 232 -15.80 -16.09 7.95
N GLU A 233 -16.23 -17.18 8.56
CA GLU A 233 -17.04 -18.16 7.85
C GLU A 233 -18.37 -17.59 7.36
N ASN A 234 -19.06 -16.79 8.19
CA ASN A 234 -20.32 -16.17 7.80
C ASN A 234 -20.08 -15.15 6.67
N CYS A 235 -19.04 -14.37 6.76
CA CYS A 235 -18.68 -13.42 5.71
C CYS A 235 -18.38 -14.13 4.38
N LEU A 236 -17.58 -15.17 4.38
CA LEU A 236 -17.30 -15.95 3.18
C LEU A 236 -18.54 -16.57 2.57
N ARG A 237 -19.52 -17.00 3.38
CA ARG A 237 -20.81 -17.48 2.87
C ARG A 237 -21.63 -16.37 2.23
N ARG A 238 -21.68 -15.19 2.84
CA ARG A 238 -22.41 -14.02 2.30
C ARG A 238 -21.85 -13.59 0.95
N TYR A 239 -20.53 -13.54 0.84
CA TYR A 239 -19.82 -13.03 -0.34
C TYR A 239 -19.21 -14.12 -1.23
N ARG A 240 -19.68 -15.36 -1.13
CA ARG A 240 -19.17 -16.50 -1.91
C ARG A 240 -19.20 -16.30 -3.43
N HIS A 241 -20.04 -15.38 -3.90
CA HIS A 241 -20.21 -15.06 -5.31
C HIS A 241 -19.17 -14.09 -5.85
N LEU A 242 -18.38 -13.46 -4.97
CA LEU A 242 -17.28 -12.60 -5.37
C LEU A 242 -16.06 -13.46 -5.71
N ASP A 243 -15.47 -13.19 -6.88
CA ASP A 243 -14.31 -13.92 -7.40
C ASP A 243 -12.99 -13.14 -7.27
N ALA A 244 -12.99 -12.03 -6.50
CA ALA A 244 -11.82 -11.23 -6.20
C ALA A 244 -11.58 -11.19 -4.68
N ALA A 245 -10.36 -11.58 -4.26
CA ALA A 245 -9.98 -11.65 -2.84
C ALA A 245 -10.10 -10.28 -2.17
N ASP A 246 -9.54 -9.24 -2.79
CA ASP A 246 -9.50 -7.90 -2.22
C ASP A 246 -10.89 -7.29 -2.08
N LEU A 247 -11.77 -7.54 -3.05
CA LEU A 247 -13.17 -7.09 -3.02
C LEU A 247 -13.93 -7.80 -1.88
N THR A 248 -13.69 -9.09 -1.69
CA THR A 248 -14.29 -9.86 -0.60
C THR A 248 -13.77 -9.40 0.75
N THR A 249 -12.45 -9.14 0.85
CA THR A 249 -11.82 -8.57 2.06
C THR A 249 -12.46 -7.22 2.43
N MET A 250 -12.57 -6.32 1.45
CA MET A 250 -13.23 -5.03 1.64
C MET A 250 -14.67 -5.19 2.12
N ALA A 251 -15.45 -6.10 1.50
CA ALA A 251 -16.84 -6.32 1.87
C ALA A 251 -16.99 -6.83 3.31
N CYS A 252 -16.15 -7.79 3.74
CA CYS A 252 -16.15 -8.30 5.10
C CYS A 252 -15.78 -7.21 6.13
N ILE A 253 -14.83 -6.36 5.79
CA ILE A 253 -14.41 -5.26 6.66
C ILE A 253 -15.49 -4.17 6.72
N ALA A 254 -16.15 -3.89 5.59
CA ALA A 254 -17.25 -2.93 5.51
C ALA A 254 -18.47 -3.39 6.34
N ASP A 255 -18.75 -4.69 6.42
CA ASP A 255 -19.79 -5.23 7.30
C ASP A 255 -19.55 -4.91 8.79
N ILE A 256 -18.29 -4.72 9.18
CA ILE A 256 -17.90 -4.31 10.54
C ILE A 256 -17.98 -2.78 10.71
N GLY A 257 -18.23 -2.03 9.62
CA GLY A 257 -18.29 -0.57 9.61
C GLY A 257 -16.94 0.13 9.48
N VAL A 258 -15.90 -0.56 8.97
CA VAL A 258 -14.56 -0.03 8.80
C VAL A 258 -14.28 0.24 7.32
N SER A 259 -13.66 1.39 7.04
CA SER A 259 -13.23 1.78 5.69
C SER A 259 -11.73 1.70 5.56
N LEU A 260 -11.25 1.63 4.29
CA LEU A 260 -9.83 1.69 3.97
C LEU A 260 -9.21 3.01 4.44
N THR A 261 -8.12 2.92 5.17
CA THR A 261 -7.18 4.02 5.40
C THR A 261 -5.99 3.82 4.48
N ALA A 262 -5.98 4.52 3.35
CA ALA A 262 -4.93 4.36 2.35
C ALA A 262 -3.57 4.87 2.84
N LEU A 263 -2.53 4.04 2.78
CA LEU A 263 -1.14 4.40 3.07
C LEU A 263 -0.36 4.55 1.75
N LYS A 264 0.20 5.72 1.53
CA LYS A 264 0.89 6.08 0.27
C LYS A 264 2.17 5.27 0.00
N GLY A 265 2.75 4.64 1.02
CA GLY A 265 3.95 3.81 0.88
C GLY A 265 3.67 2.35 0.50
N ILE A 266 2.41 1.94 0.39
CA ILE A 266 1.99 0.62 -0.05
C ILE A 266 1.75 0.68 -1.55
N HIS A 267 2.50 -0.10 -2.34
CA HIS A 267 2.50 -0.06 -3.80
C HIS A 267 2.12 -1.40 -4.41
N GLN A 268 0.93 -1.46 -5.01
CA GLN A 268 0.46 -2.61 -5.79
C GLN A 268 1.22 -2.73 -7.11
N ILE A 269 1.60 -1.62 -7.70
CA ILE A 269 2.23 -1.44 -9.00
C ILE A 269 1.24 -1.77 -10.13
N ASP A 270 0.95 -3.02 -10.46
CA ASP A 270 0.12 -3.46 -11.60
C ASP A 270 0.58 -2.93 -12.97
N LEU A 271 1.68 -2.21 -13.01
CA LEU A 271 2.30 -1.71 -14.23
C LEU A 271 3.06 -2.85 -14.94
N ARG A 272 3.42 -2.65 -16.19
CA ARG A 272 4.13 -3.63 -16.99
C ARG A 272 5.36 -3.00 -17.65
N GLY A 273 6.36 -3.83 -17.96
CA GLY A 273 7.58 -3.37 -18.59
C GLY A 273 8.47 -2.56 -17.67
N ASP A 274 9.10 -1.53 -18.21
CA ASP A 274 10.01 -0.66 -17.45
C ASP A 274 9.24 0.31 -16.56
N ILE A 275 9.49 0.24 -15.25
CA ILE A 275 8.89 1.11 -14.22
C ILE A 275 9.88 2.10 -13.62
N SER A 276 11.05 2.31 -14.24
CA SER A 276 12.08 3.24 -13.74
C SER A 276 11.54 4.66 -13.54
N GLY A 277 10.66 5.10 -14.45
CA GLY A 277 9.98 6.40 -14.32
C GLY A 277 9.11 6.50 -13.07
N PHE A 278 8.37 5.44 -12.71
CA PHE A 278 7.60 5.39 -11.47
C PHE A 278 8.52 5.43 -10.24
N LEU A 279 9.55 4.57 -10.21
CA LEU A 279 10.48 4.48 -9.09
C LEU A 279 11.28 5.78 -8.89
N SER A 280 11.55 6.52 -9.98
CA SER A 280 12.28 7.80 -9.94
C SER A 280 11.41 9.01 -9.63
N SER A 281 10.09 8.87 -9.52
CA SER A 281 9.15 9.98 -9.29
C SER A 281 9.20 10.58 -7.87
N HIS A 282 10.15 10.17 -7.05
CA HIS A 282 10.41 10.69 -5.71
C HIS A 282 9.22 10.56 -4.74
N PRO A 283 8.91 9.35 -4.26
CA PRO A 283 7.82 9.15 -3.31
C PRO A 283 8.01 10.01 -2.05
N ASN A 284 6.95 10.72 -1.67
CA ASN A 284 6.95 11.60 -0.50
C ASN A 284 6.66 10.86 0.82
N SER A 285 6.50 9.55 0.76
CA SER A 285 6.16 8.72 1.91
C SER A 285 7.18 7.59 2.04
N PRO A 286 7.46 7.10 3.26
CA PRO A 286 8.26 5.91 3.44
C PRO A 286 7.72 4.75 2.61
N LEU A 287 8.61 4.04 1.94
CA LEU A 287 8.27 2.85 1.17
C LEU A 287 7.91 1.72 2.14
N LEU A 288 6.68 1.23 2.11
CA LEU A 288 6.19 0.18 2.99
C LEU A 288 6.18 -1.18 2.30
N SER A 289 5.79 -1.20 1.02
CA SER A 289 5.77 -2.44 0.23
C SER A 289 5.88 -2.19 -1.25
N LEU A 290 6.29 -3.23 -1.97
CA LEU A 290 6.24 -3.33 -3.43
C LEU A 290 5.67 -4.71 -3.80
N HIS A 291 4.80 -4.75 -4.79
CA HIS A 291 4.20 -5.98 -5.31
C HIS A 291 4.34 -6.07 -6.83
N HIS A 292 4.14 -7.25 -7.41
CA HIS A 292 4.25 -7.51 -8.84
C HIS A 292 5.63 -7.21 -9.46
N PHE A 293 6.69 -7.30 -8.67
CA PHE A 293 8.06 -7.19 -9.19
C PHE A 293 8.42 -8.32 -10.16
N ASP A 294 7.72 -9.44 -10.08
CA ASP A 294 7.82 -10.53 -11.05
C ASP A 294 7.17 -10.23 -12.41
N MET A 295 6.37 -9.16 -12.48
CA MET A 295 5.61 -8.76 -13.67
C MET A 295 6.23 -7.60 -14.46
N VAL A 296 7.22 -6.91 -13.87
CA VAL A 296 7.91 -5.78 -14.49
C VAL A 296 9.27 -6.16 -15.05
N ALA A 297 9.87 -5.30 -15.87
CA ALA A 297 11.26 -5.44 -16.25
C ALA A 297 12.18 -5.33 -15.02
N PRO A 298 13.35 -6.02 -15.00
CA PRO A 298 14.31 -5.85 -13.91
C PRO A 298 14.66 -4.38 -13.70
N ILE A 299 14.53 -3.88 -12.47
CA ILE A 299 14.73 -2.45 -12.15
C ILE A 299 16.19 -2.02 -12.15
N PHE A 300 17.13 -2.95 -12.17
CA PHE A 300 18.56 -2.68 -12.34
C PHE A 300 19.07 -3.29 -13.63
N PRO A 301 19.80 -2.51 -14.44
CA PRO A 301 20.36 -2.99 -15.69
C PRO A 301 21.22 -4.24 -15.52
N SER A 302 21.18 -5.13 -16.49
CA SER A 302 21.98 -6.36 -16.54
C SER A 302 21.76 -7.36 -15.38
N LYS A 303 20.69 -7.19 -14.60
CA LYS A 303 20.29 -8.14 -13.54
C LYS A 303 18.98 -8.83 -13.90
N ASP A 304 18.80 -10.03 -13.39
CA ASP A 304 17.47 -10.65 -13.38
C ASP A 304 16.57 -10.04 -12.28
N ARG A 305 15.29 -10.44 -12.26
CA ARG A 305 14.32 -9.89 -11.28
C ARG A 305 14.71 -10.21 -9.83
N ALA A 306 15.15 -11.43 -9.55
CA ALA A 306 15.54 -11.83 -8.20
C ALA A 306 16.84 -11.14 -7.75
N GLU A 307 17.80 -10.97 -8.67
CA GLU A 307 19.02 -10.20 -8.43
C GLU A 307 18.72 -8.72 -8.19
N SER A 308 17.80 -8.13 -8.97
CA SER A 308 17.35 -6.76 -8.81
C SER A 308 16.72 -6.56 -7.44
N THR A 309 15.85 -7.48 -7.01
CA THR A 309 15.23 -7.44 -5.67
C THR A 309 16.27 -7.56 -4.57
N ARG A 310 17.21 -8.52 -4.69
CA ARG A 310 18.29 -8.64 -3.70
C ARG A 310 19.19 -7.39 -3.65
N HIS A 311 19.40 -6.74 -4.79
CA HIS A 311 20.19 -5.50 -4.84
C HIS A 311 19.45 -4.35 -4.15
N LEU A 312 18.15 -4.19 -4.41
CA LEU A 312 17.29 -3.22 -3.73
C LEU A 312 17.31 -3.45 -2.21
N MET A 313 17.13 -4.69 -1.77
CA MET A 313 17.05 -5.04 -0.35
C MET A 313 18.41 -4.92 0.37
N LYS A 314 19.55 -4.99 -0.33
CA LYS A 314 20.85 -4.63 0.25
C LYS A 314 20.91 -3.15 0.64
N ALA A 315 20.36 -2.27 -0.17
CA ALA A 315 20.27 -0.85 0.18
C ALA A 315 19.28 -0.63 1.33
N ALA A 316 18.13 -1.32 1.30
CA ALA A 316 17.13 -1.27 2.37
C ALA A 316 17.67 -1.77 3.72
N ALA A 317 18.57 -2.75 3.72
CA ALA A 317 19.21 -3.25 4.95
C ALA A 317 20.06 -2.20 5.66
N VAL A 318 20.47 -1.15 4.94
CA VAL A 318 21.23 -0.03 5.49
C VAL A 318 20.32 1.03 6.08
N ASP A 319 19.30 1.47 5.32
CA ASP A 319 18.37 2.50 5.76
C ASP A 319 17.08 2.44 4.92
N GLN A 320 16.04 1.80 5.45
CA GLN A 320 14.75 1.71 4.77
C GLN A 320 14.07 3.08 4.67
N SER A 321 14.30 3.98 5.62
CA SER A 321 13.62 5.28 5.65
C SER A 321 13.97 6.18 4.47
N ARG A 322 15.08 5.88 3.77
CA ARG A 322 15.58 6.66 2.63
C ARG A 322 15.33 6.02 1.27
N MET A 323 14.72 4.83 1.27
CA MET A 323 14.45 4.14 0.02
C MET A 323 13.54 4.97 -0.89
N LEU A 324 13.97 5.18 -2.13
CA LEU A 324 13.27 5.95 -3.18
C LEU A 324 12.85 7.37 -2.79
N GLN A 325 13.34 7.90 -1.66
CA GLN A 325 13.04 9.25 -1.19
C GLN A 325 14.20 10.20 -1.48
N GLN A 326 14.27 10.70 -2.71
CA GLN A 326 15.30 11.63 -3.13
C GLN A 326 14.68 12.90 -3.73
N THR A 327 15.28 14.05 -3.45
CA THR A 327 14.98 15.29 -4.14
C THR A 327 16.26 15.79 -4.80
N VAL A 328 16.27 15.87 -6.11
CA VAL A 328 17.40 16.41 -6.88
C VAL A 328 17.16 17.88 -7.11
N CYS A 329 18.05 18.74 -6.57
CA CYS A 329 18.00 20.18 -6.76
C CYS A 329 19.16 20.62 -7.67
N TYR A 330 18.83 21.27 -8.80
CA TYR A 330 19.81 21.85 -9.70
C TYR A 330 20.14 23.26 -9.24
N HIS A 331 21.41 23.53 -8.97
CA HIS A 331 21.88 24.89 -8.66
C HIS A 331 22.36 25.60 -9.93
N ARG A 332 21.77 26.77 -10.24
CA ARG A 332 22.01 27.49 -11.51
C ARG A 332 23.42 28.01 -11.72
N GLN A 333 24.25 28.12 -10.68
CA GLN A 333 25.56 28.81 -10.72
C GLN A 333 26.77 27.87 -10.65
N SER A 334 26.58 26.57 -10.51
CA SER A 334 27.68 25.61 -10.44
C SER A 334 27.30 24.32 -11.18
N ASN A 335 28.31 23.59 -11.65
CA ASN A 335 28.14 22.27 -12.24
C ASN A 335 27.76 21.19 -11.18
N TRP A 336 27.38 21.62 -9.98
CA TRP A 336 27.03 20.74 -8.86
C TRP A 336 25.55 20.47 -8.81
N ILE A 337 25.19 19.22 -8.61
CA ILE A 337 23.83 18.78 -8.30
C ILE A 337 23.75 18.55 -6.79
N GLN A 338 22.80 19.20 -6.13
CA GLN A 338 22.53 18.95 -4.70
C GLN A 338 21.39 17.97 -4.58
N VAL A 339 21.66 16.82 -3.96
CA VAL A 339 20.63 15.83 -3.60
C VAL A 339 20.24 16.07 -2.15
N TYR A 340 18.98 16.28 -1.93
CA TYR A 340 18.40 16.39 -0.60
C TYR A 340 17.69 15.10 -0.23
N SER A 341 18.13 14.47 0.86
CA SER A 341 17.35 13.46 1.54
C SER A 341 16.42 14.14 2.57
N PRO A 342 15.18 13.67 2.77
CA PRO A 342 14.28 14.18 3.79
C PRO A 342 14.88 14.23 5.20
N ALA A 343 15.90 13.43 5.47
CA ALA A 343 16.61 13.35 6.76
C ALA A 343 17.64 14.46 7.02
N ARG A 344 17.55 15.62 6.38
CA ARG A 344 18.31 16.86 6.69
C ARG A 344 19.81 16.86 6.41
N LYS A 345 20.38 16.02 5.58
CA LYS A 345 21.78 16.15 5.18
C LYS A 345 21.91 16.52 3.73
N ARG A 346 22.73 17.57 3.47
CA ARG A 346 23.06 18.10 2.16
C ARG A 346 24.25 17.33 1.60
N PHE A 347 24.13 16.83 0.38
CA PHE A 347 25.23 16.26 -0.38
C PHE A 347 25.51 17.12 -1.61
N GLU A 348 26.77 17.46 -1.86
CA GLU A 348 27.21 18.17 -3.06
C GLU A 348 27.86 17.15 -4.01
N MET A 349 27.48 17.20 -5.28
CA MET A 349 27.95 16.27 -6.29
C MET A 349 28.42 16.98 -7.55
N ASP A 350 29.47 16.47 -8.18
CA ASP A 350 29.93 16.91 -9.48
C ASP A 350 29.08 16.25 -10.61
N ARG A 351 28.82 17.01 -11.66
CA ARG A 351 27.95 16.65 -12.78
C ARG A 351 28.50 15.53 -13.67
N SER A 352 29.72 15.10 -13.46
CA SER A 352 30.44 14.14 -14.30
C SER A 352 30.30 12.68 -13.83
N GLU A 353 29.52 12.38 -12.78
CA GLU A 353 29.54 11.04 -12.19
C GLU A 353 28.14 10.43 -12.09
N CYS A 354 28.01 9.17 -12.52
CA CYS A 354 26.79 8.36 -12.36
C CYS A 354 26.69 7.69 -10.99
N CYS A 355 25.46 7.49 -10.53
CA CYS A 355 25.16 6.96 -9.21
C CYS A 355 25.61 5.50 -9.03
N GLU A 356 26.55 5.24 -8.16
CA GLU A 356 26.84 3.93 -7.62
C GLU A 356 26.63 3.98 -6.10
N VAL A 357 25.74 3.16 -5.57
CA VAL A 357 25.60 3.02 -4.12
C VAL A 357 26.82 2.25 -3.64
N VAL A 358 27.80 2.97 -3.15
CA VAL A 358 29.01 2.40 -2.54
C VAL A 358 28.82 2.38 -1.04
N GLY A 359 28.85 1.21 -0.48
CA GLY A 359 28.89 0.81 0.92
C GLY A 359 28.82 1.89 2.00
N VAL A 360 28.36 1.47 3.16
CA VAL A 360 28.09 2.33 4.30
C VAL A 360 29.18 2.18 5.33
N ASP A 361 29.65 3.31 5.82
CA ASP A 361 30.37 3.37 7.10
C ASP A 361 29.40 3.90 8.17
N GLY A 362 29.12 3.06 9.12
CA GLY A 362 28.46 3.20 10.44
C GLY A 362 27.38 4.26 10.67
N SER A 363 27.15 5.24 9.80
CA SER A 363 26.14 6.29 10.00
C SER A 363 25.72 7.05 8.74
N GLN A 364 26.21 6.73 7.55
CA GLN A 364 25.89 7.44 6.31
C GLN A 364 25.93 6.52 5.08
N ALA A 365 24.85 6.54 4.28
CA ALA A 365 24.88 6.02 2.92
C ALA A 365 25.69 6.99 2.05
N VAL A 366 26.79 6.55 1.49
CA VAL A 366 27.57 7.33 0.52
C VAL A 366 27.16 6.89 -0.87
N VAL A 367 26.52 7.78 -1.61
CA VAL A 367 26.23 7.60 -3.03
C VAL A 367 27.38 8.21 -3.81
N ARG A 368 28.13 7.40 -4.55
CA ARG A 368 29.13 7.87 -5.54
C ARG A 368 28.50 7.88 -6.92
N PHE A 369 28.84 8.87 -7.69
CA PHE A 369 28.41 9.02 -9.08
C PHE A 369 29.61 8.91 -10.00
N ARG A 370 29.46 8.16 -11.09
CA ARG A 370 30.43 8.06 -12.19
C ARG A 370 29.90 8.81 -13.41
N GLU A 371 30.79 9.20 -14.29
CA GLU A 371 30.41 9.71 -15.62
C GLU A 371 29.52 8.70 -16.33
N CYS A 372 28.28 9.10 -16.65
CA CYS A 372 27.33 8.26 -17.35
C CYS A 372 27.50 8.38 -18.85
N ALA A 373 27.49 7.28 -19.57
CA ALA A 373 27.22 7.33 -21.00
C ALA A 373 25.79 7.89 -21.22
N ALA A 374 25.59 8.61 -22.31
CA ALA A 374 24.33 9.33 -22.58
C ALA A 374 23.07 8.45 -22.60
N ASP A 375 23.24 7.15 -22.70
CA ASP A 375 22.25 6.10 -22.69
C ASP A 375 21.93 5.54 -21.28
N GLU A 376 22.74 5.87 -20.24
CA GLU A 376 22.51 5.51 -18.83
C GLU A 376 21.71 6.57 -18.05
N ILE A 377 21.45 7.74 -18.63
CA ILE A 377 20.78 8.89 -17.95
C ILE A 377 19.27 8.69 -17.83
N ILE A 378 18.70 7.58 -18.35
CA ILE A 378 17.26 7.28 -18.34
C ILE A 378 16.97 6.07 -17.43
N ALA A 379 17.66 5.90 -16.33
CA ALA A 379 17.35 4.86 -15.37
C ALA A 379 16.99 5.44 -14.00
#